data_835db66d9684feb400fee21841759557
#
_entry.id   835db66d9684feb400fee21841759557
#
_cell.length_a   1.000
_cell.length_b   1.000
_cell.length_c   1.000
_cell.angle_alpha   90.00
_cell.angle_beta   90.00
_cell.angle_gamma   90.00
#
_symmetry.space_group_name_H-M   'P 1'
#
loop_
_entity.id
_entity.type
_entity.pdbx_description
1 polymer ?
#
loop_
_entity_poly.entity_id
_entity_poly.type
_entity_poly.pdbx_seq_one_letter_code
_entity_poly.pdbx_strand_id
1 'polypeptide(L)'
;MTNFRVHPTAEVSDQANIGDGASIWHQAQVRERASIGAGCVIGKGVYVGAGVSIGANCKVQNYSCVYEGNTLEDGVFVGPEVVFTNDRYPRAINPDGTLKAASDWELQGTLVKYGAAVGSRSVILPGLTIGRWALVAAGSVVTKDVPDHAIVAGNPARQRGWVCVCARPLPEELVCRECGRRYASTGDGLVPAS
;
A
#
# COMPACT_ATOMS: atom_id res chain seq x y z
N MET A 1 -10.02 -8.34 -26.33
CA MET A 1 -8.69 -8.90 -25.97
C MET A 1 -8.17 -8.05 -24.83
N THR A 2 -7.90 -8.64 -23.69
CA THR A 2 -7.31 -7.94 -22.53
C THR A 2 -5.89 -7.51 -22.90
N ASN A 3 -5.61 -6.21 -22.80
CA ASN A 3 -4.34 -5.63 -23.23
C ASN A 3 -3.43 -5.39 -22.00
N PHE A 4 -3.02 -6.47 -21.32
CA PHE A 4 -2.04 -6.40 -20.24
C PHE A 4 -0.82 -7.26 -20.57
N ARG A 5 0.30 -6.99 -19.90
CA ARG A 5 1.57 -7.69 -20.07
C ARG A 5 1.93 -8.49 -18.84
N VAL A 6 2.19 -9.78 -19.00
CA VAL A 6 2.75 -10.67 -17.96
C VAL A 6 4.10 -11.19 -18.43
N HIS A 7 5.14 -11.00 -17.62
CA HIS A 7 6.47 -11.59 -17.93
C HIS A 7 6.40 -13.12 -17.82
N PRO A 8 7.06 -13.88 -18.72
CA PRO A 8 6.98 -15.35 -18.73
C PRO A 8 7.42 -16.04 -17.43
N THR A 9 8.18 -15.37 -16.57
CA THR A 9 8.61 -15.91 -15.26
C THR A 9 7.71 -15.44 -14.10
N ALA A 10 6.67 -14.68 -14.36
CA ALA A 10 5.69 -14.31 -13.34
C ALA A 10 4.64 -15.43 -13.20
N GLU A 11 4.17 -15.63 -12.00
CA GLU A 11 3.11 -16.58 -11.65
C GLU A 11 1.81 -15.79 -11.39
N VAL A 12 0.85 -15.88 -12.30
CA VAL A 12 -0.44 -15.20 -12.17
C VAL A 12 -1.54 -16.26 -12.20
N SER A 13 -2.32 -16.29 -11.12
CA SER A 13 -3.47 -17.20 -11.04
C SER A 13 -4.48 -16.91 -12.17
N ASP A 14 -5.06 -17.93 -12.74
CA ASP A 14 -6.15 -17.86 -13.71
C ASP A 14 -7.44 -17.26 -13.12
N GLN A 15 -7.56 -17.27 -11.78
CA GLN A 15 -8.65 -16.64 -11.04
C GLN A 15 -8.37 -15.16 -10.69
N ALA A 16 -7.21 -14.62 -11.04
CA ALA A 16 -6.91 -13.21 -10.82
C ALA A 16 -7.51 -12.34 -11.93
N ASN A 17 -7.96 -11.13 -11.57
CA ASN A 17 -8.46 -10.14 -12.51
C ASN A 17 -7.38 -9.10 -12.79
N ILE A 18 -6.95 -8.98 -14.04
CA ILE A 18 -5.91 -8.04 -14.45
C ILE A 18 -6.50 -7.03 -15.42
N GLY A 19 -6.43 -5.75 -15.06
CA GLY A 19 -6.94 -4.63 -15.85
C GLY A 19 -6.06 -4.29 -17.06
N ASP A 20 -6.65 -3.62 -18.03
CA ASP A 20 -5.99 -3.22 -19.27
C ASP A 20 -4.77 -2.31 -19.02
N GLY A 21 -3.71 -2.50 -19.79
CA GLY A 21 -2.47 -1.73 -19.66
C GLY A 21 -1.61 -2.08 -18.44
N ALA A 22 -2.05 -3.01 -17.58
CA ALA A 22 -1.23 -3.46 -16.47
C ALA A 22 0.01 -4.23 -16.94
N SER A 23 1.11 -4.11 -16.19
CA SER A 23 2.38 -4.80 -16.47
C SER A 23 2.85 -5.55 -15.23
N ILE A 24 2.99 -6.87 -15.35
CA ILE A 24 3.46 -7.75 -14.28
C ILE A 24 4.86 -8.26 -14.67
N TRP A 25 5.83 -7.93 -13.84
CA TRP A 25 7.24 -8.16 -14.14
C TRP A 25 7.75 -9.52 -13.63
N HIS A 26 9.04 -9.78 -13.89
CA HIS A 26 9.74 -11.02 -13.58
C HIS A 26 9.47 -11.53 -12.18
N GLN A 27 9.16 -12.83 -12.04
CA GLN A 27 9.04 -13.51 -10.74
C GLN A 27 8.01 -12.88 -9.79
N ALA A 28 7.15 -12.00 -10.26
CA ALA A 28 6.00 -11.54 -9.47
C ALA A 28 5.01 -12.70 -9.32
N GLN A 29 4.38 -12.79 -8.15
CA GLN A 29 3.33 -13.78 -7.87
C GLN A 29 2.03 -13.08 -7.57
N VAL A 30 0.98 -13.38 -8.33
CA VAL A 30 -0.38 -12.86 -8.12
C VAL A 30 -1.30 -14.04 -7.84
N ARG A 31 -1.82 -14.07 -6.62
CA ARG A 31 -2.62 -15.19 -6.13
C ARG A 31 -4.08 -15.13 -6.63
N GLU A 32 -4.78 -16.19 -6.33
CA GLU A 32 -6.19 -16.38 -6.68
C GLU A 32 -7.09 -15.24 -6.18
N ARG A 33 -8.09 -14.86 -6.97
CA ARG A 33 -9.08 -13.81 -6.68
C ARG A 33 -8.48 -12.42 -6.42
N ALA A 34 -7.17 -12.23 -6.60
CA ALA A 34 -6.59 -10.89 -6.58
C ALA A 34 -7.11 -10.06 -7.76
N SER A 35 -7.30 -8.76 -7.54
CA SER A 35 -7.72 -7.80 -8.57
C SER A 35 -6.69 -6.70 -8.71
N ILE A 36 -6.17 -6.51 -9.93
CA ILE A 36 -5.20 -5.47 -10.27
C ILE A 36 -5.83 -4.56 -11.31
N GLY A 37 -6.01 -3.30 -10.98
CA GLY A 37 -6.63 -2.29 -11.83
C GLY A 37 -5.82 -1.94 -13.08
N ALA A 38 -6.43 -1.19 -13.98
CA ALA A 38 -5.84 -0.77 -15.24
C ALA A 38 -4.58 0.09 -15.03
N GLY A 39 -3.60 -0.02 -15.94
CA GLY A 39 -2.39 0.80 -15.94
C GLY A 39 -1.40 0.52 -14.81
N CYS A 40 -1.63 -0.51 -14.00
CA CYS A 40 -0.76 -0.85 -12.88
C CYS A 40 0.60 -1.39 -13.31
N VAL A 41 1.63 -1.12 -12.51
CA VAL A 41 2.96 -1.70 -12.63
C VAL A 41 3.27 -2.53 -11.40
N ILE A 42 3.37 -3.85 -11.57
CA ILE A 42 3.73 -4.81 -10.52
C ILE A 42 5.16 -5.24 -10.78
N GLY A 43 6.08 -4.78 -9.93
CA GLY A 43 7.52 -4.93 -10.06
C GLY A 43 8.00 -6.37 -9.91
N LYS A 44 9.31 -6.56 -10.15
CA LYS A 44 9.95 -7.87 -10.00
C LYS A 44 9.79 -8.43 -8.59
N GLY A 45 9.42 -9.70 -8.49
CA GLY A 45 9.33 -10.43 -7.22
C GLY A 45 8.28 -9.89 -6.25
N VAL A 46 7.34 -9.06 -6.71
CA VAL A 46 6.21 -8.61 -5.90
C VAL A 46 5.29 -9.79 -5.59
N TYR A 47 4.88 -9.91 -4.35
CA TYR A 47 3.84 -10.84 -3.93
C TYR A 47 2.52 -10.11 -3.73
N VAL A 48 1.48 -10.56 -4.43
CA VAL A 48 0.09 -10.10 -4.27
C VAL A 48 -0.73 -11.28 -3.76
N GLY A 49 -1.17 -11.21 -2.52
CA GLY A 49 -1.92 -12.25 -1.82
C GLY A 49 -3.31 -12.52 -2.39
N ALA A 50 -3.91 -13.61 -1.96
CA ALA A 50 -5.25 -14.00 -2.38
C ALA A 50 -6.29 -12.91 -2.05
N GLY A 51 -7.18 -12.59 -2.99
CA GLY A 51 -8.24 -11.61 -2.79
C GLY A 51 -7.81 -10.17 -2.57
N VAL A 52 -6.52 -9.84 -2.69
CA VAL A 52 -6.02 -8.46 -2.60
C VAL A 52 -6.62 -7.61 -3.71
N SER A 53 -7.04 -6.39 -3.38
CA SER A 53 -7.53 -5.41 -4.36
C SER A 53 -6.53 -4.28 -4.54
N ILE A 54 -6.08 -4.07 -5.79
CA ILE A 54 -5.21 -2.96 -6.19
C ILE A 54 -5.95 -2.15 -7.25
N GLY A 55 -6.23 -0.89 -6.96
CA GLY A 55 -6.91 0.05 -7.84
C GLY A 55 -6.10 0.38 -9.11
N ALA A 56 -6.61 1.27 -9.94
CA ALA A 56 -5.97 1.66 -11.19
C ALA A 56 -4.71 2.53 -10.98
N ASN A 57 -3.79 2.50 -11.94
CA ASN A 57 -2.58 3.34 -11.98
C ASN A 57 -1.66 3.22 -10.77
N CYS A 58 -1.70 2.10 -10.05
CA CYS A 58 -0.79 1.82 -8.94
C CYS A 58 0.58 1.38 -9.44
N LYS A 59 1.61 1.70 -8.65
CA LYS A 59 2.97 1.20 -8.87
C LYS A 59 3.44 0.49 -7.61
N VAL A 60 3.53 -0.83 -7.67
CA VAL A 60 4.11 -1.66 -6.60
C VAL A 60 5.50 -2.09 -7.03
N GLN A 61 6.51 -1.56 -6.34
CA GLN A 61 7.91 -1.75 -6.71
C GLN A 61 8.46 -3.10 -6.23
N ASN A 62 9.64 -3.43 -6.73
CA ASN A 62 10.27 -4.74 -6.60
C ASN A 62 10.27 -5.28 -5.17
N TYR A 63 10.00 -6.58 -5.04
CA TYR A 63 10.07 -7.36 -3.80
C TYR A 63 9.15 -6.89 -2.67
N SER A 64 8.14 -6.09 -2.97
CA SER A 64 7.13 -5.74 -1.99
C SER A 64 6.11 -6.86 -1.82
N CYS A 65 5.58 -7.00 -0.60
CA CYS A 65 4.58 -8.01 -0.26
C CYS A 65 3.27 -7.32 0.15
N VAL A 66 2.22 -7.60 -0.60
CA VAL A 66 0.86 -7.17 -0.29
C VAL A 66 0.07 -8.43 0.07
N TYR A 67 0.05 -8.76 1.36
CA TYR A 67 -0.62 -9.97 1.85
C TYR A 67 -2.15 -9.84 1.81
N GLU A 68 -2.83 -10.97 1.91
CA GLU A 68 -4.30 -11.09 1.92
C GLU A 68 -4.95 -10.10 2.90
N GLY A 69 -6.13 -9.59 2.53
CA GLY A 69 -6.90 -8.59 3.29
C GLY A 69 -6.55 -7.14 2.98
N ASN A 70 -5.38 -6.86 2.38
CA ASN A 70 -4.97 -5.50 2.07
C ASN A 70 -5.67 -4.96 0.81
N THR A 71 -5.95 -3.65 0.82
CA THR A 71 -6.55 -2.92 -0.30
C THR A 71 -5.74 -1.65 -0.59
N LEU A 72 -5.38 -1.46 -1.86
CA LEU A 72 -4.76 -0.23 -2.36
C LEU A 72 -5.76 0.46 -3.29
N GLU A 73 -6.16 1.70 -2.99
CA GLU A 73 -6.97 2.51 -3.90
C GLU A 73 -6.15 2.97 -5.12
N ASP A 74 -6.78 3.68 -6.07
CA ASP A 74 -6.12 4.14 -7.28
C ASP A 74 -4.92 5.06 -7.02
N GLY A 75 -3.91 5.00 -7.89
CA GLY A 75 -2.76 5.90 -7.87
C GLY A 75 -1.78 5.68 -6.71
N VAL A 76 -1.91 4.60 -5.95
CA VAL A 76 -1.01 4.31 -4.83
C VAL A 76 0.38 3.93 -5.33
N PHE A 77 1.40 4.51 -4.70
CA PHE A 77 2.79 4.13 -4.89
C PHE A 77 3.31 3.32 -3.70
N VAL A 78 3.87 2.15 -3.98
CA VAL A 78 4.53 1.28 -3.00
C VAL A 78 5.99 1.13 -3.40
N GLY A 79 6.89 1.63 -2.57
CA GLY A 79 8.35 1.53 -2.76
C GLY A 79 8.86 0.09 -2.67
N PRO A 80 10.10 -0.16 -3.09
CA PRO A 80 10.70 -1.50 -3.02
C PRO A 80 10.74 -2.05 -1.58
N GLU A 81 10.57 -3.37 -1.48
CA GLU A 81 10.71 -4.12 -0.22
C GLU A 81 9.75 -3.67 0.90
N VAL A 82 8.61 -3.06 0.55
CA VAL A 82 7.55 -2.75 1.51
C VAL A 82 6.78 -4.01 1.86
N VAL A 83 6.42 -4.18 3.13
CA VAL A 83 5.62 -5.29 3.61
C VAL A 83 4.33 -4.78 4.28
N PHE A 84 3.17 -5.15 3.72
CA PHE A 84 1.88 -5.01 4.37
C PHE A 84 1.56 -6.33 5.07
N THR A 85 1.63 -6.33 6.40
CA THR A 85 1.30 -7.53 7.19
C THR A 85 -0.21 -7.68 7.36
N ASN A 86 -0.67 -8.88 7.76
CA ASN A 86 -2.09 -9.20 7.90
C ASN A 86 -2.43 -10.00 9.18
N ASP A 87 -1.42 -10.35 9.98
CA ASP A 87 -1.58 -10.96 11.30
C ASP A 87 -0.98 -10.04 12.36
N ARG A 88 -1.81 -9.61 13.31
CA ARG A 88 -1.40 -8.71 14.41
C ARG A 88 -0.58 -9.40 15.48
N TYR A 89 -0.85 -10.68 15.71
CA TYR A 89 -0.26 -11.47 16.79
C TYR A 89 0.25 -12.82 16.29
N PRO A 90 1.26 -12.83 15.39
CA PRO A 90 1.68 -14.02 14.68
C PRO A 90 2.29 -15.07 15.63
N ARG A 91 1.83 -16.30 15.46
CA ARG A 91 2.40 -17.49 16.10
C ARG A 91 2.27 -18.66 15.12
N ALA A 92 3.27 -19.51 15.05
CA ALA A 92 3.23 -20.72 14.25
C ALA A 92 2.40 -21.84 14.91
N ILE A 93 2.33 -21.83 16.22
CA ILE A 93 1.65 -22.88 17.00
C ILE A 93 0.64 -22.29 17.99
N ASN A 94 -0.34 -23.08 18.33
CA ASN A 94 -1.30 -22.85 19.42
C ASN A 94 -0.64 -23.09 20.80
N PRO A 95 -1.25 -22.65 21.93
CA PRO A 95 -0.72 -22.89 23.26
C PRO A 95 -0.54 -24.36 23.65
N ASP A 96 -1.27 -25.26 23.01
CA ASP A 96 -1.18 -26.72 23.19
C ASP A 96 -0.09 -27.37 22.33
N GLY A 97 0.66 -26.59 21.54
CA GLY A 97 1.74 -27.05 20.67
C GLY A 97 1.29 -27.51 19.27
N THR A 98 0.01 -27.48 18.96
CA THR A 98 -0.48 -27.82 17.60
C THR A 98 -0.17 -26.71 16.61
N LEU A 99 0.04 -27.05 15.33
CA LEU A 99 0.23 -26.08 14.26
C LEU A 99 -1.05 -25.24 14.08
N LYS A 100 -0.93 -23.93 14.02
CA LYS A 100 -2.05 -23.04 13.73
C LYS A 100 -2.63 -23.31 12.33
N ALA A 101 -3.96 -23.45 12.28
CA ALA A 101 -4.74 -23.49 11.06
C ALA A 101 -5.23 -22.07 10.69
N ALA A 102 -5.84 -21.93 9.51
CA ALA A 102 -6.41 -20.67 9.05
C ALA A 102 -7.51 -20.11 9.98
N SER A 103 -8.20 -20.99 10.73
CA SER A 103 -9.23 -20.62 11.72
C SER A 103 -8.67 -20.09 13.05
N ASP A 104 -7.35 -20.20 13.28
CA ASP A 104 -6.75 -19.94 14.59
C ASP A 104 -6.14 -18.53 14.69
N TRP A 105 -6.38 -17.68 13.70
CA TRP A 105 -5.95 -16.29 13.68
C TRP A 105 -6.97 -15.42 12.93
N GLU A 106 -6.91 -14.13 13.15
CA GLU A 106 -7.80 -13.15 12.56
C GLU A 106 -7.09 -12.38 11.42
N LEU A 107 -7.64 -12.49 10.22
CA LEU A 107 -7.16 -11.72 9.08
C LEU A 107 -7.51 -10.24 9.24
N GLN A 108 -6.51 -9.37 9.28
CA GLN A 108 -6.69 -7.93 9.35
C GLN A 108 -5.95 -7.27 8.18
N GLY A 109 -6.69 -6.63 7.28
CA GLY A 109 -6.13 -5.91 6.14
C GLY A 109 -5.94 -4.42 6.43
N THR A 110 -5.05 -3.80 5.68
CA THR A 110 -4.84 -2.35 5.67
C THR A 110 -5.46 -1.75 4.43
N LEU A 111 -6.10 -0.58 4.58
CA LEU A 111 -6.58 0.25 3.49
C LEU A 111 -5.57 1.35 3.18
N VAL A 112 -5.04 1.39 1.96
CA VAL A 112 -4.21 2.49 1.47
C VAL A 112 -5.04 3.33 0.51
N LYS A 113 -5.35 4.55 0.91
CA LYS A 113 -6.25 5.43 0.17
C LYS A 113 -5.55 6.10 -1.02
N TYR A 114 -6.39 6.67 -1.89
CA TYR A 114 -6.03 7.29 -3.17
C TYR A 114 -4.77 8.14 -3.11
N GLY A 115 -3.84 7.90 -4.03
CA GLY A 115 -2.64 8.70 -4.23
C GLY A 115 -1.60 8.62 -3.11
N ALA A 116 -1.80 7.80 -2.08
CA ALA A 116 -0.83 7.64 -1.01
C ALA A 116 0.49 7.00 -1.51
N ALA A 117 1.59 7.31 -0.84
CA ALA A 117 2.90 6.77 -1.16
C ALA A 117 3.55 6.13 0.07
N VAL A 118 4.03 4.90 -0.08
CA VAL A 118 4.75 4.17 0.95
C VAL A 118 6.21 4.00 0.53
N GLY A 119 7.11 4.61 1.28
CA GLY A 119 8.55 4.58 1.04
C GLY A 119 9.15 3.19 1.23
N SER A 120 10.27 2.96 0.53
CA SER A 120 10.98 1.67 0.49
C SER A 120 11.29 1.12 1.88
N ARG A 121 11.24 -0.23 2.02
CA ARG A 121 11.56 -0.95 3.26
C ARG A 121 10.70 -0.58 4.46
N SER A 122 9.52 -0.03 4.24
CA SER A 122 8.56 0.22 5.32
C SER A 122 7.76 -1.04 5.65
N VAL A 123 7.38 -1.17 6.91
CA VAL A 123 6.49 -2.22 7.40
C VAL A 123 5.19 -1.57 7.86
N ILE A 124 4.08 -2.06 7.32
CA ILE A 124 2.74 -1.59 7.68
C ILE A 124 2.07 -2.69 8.50
N LEU A 125 1.74 -2.39 9.75
CA LEU A 125 1.00 -3.32 10.59
C LEU A 125 -0.45 -3.46 10.11
N PRO A 126 -1.12 -4.58 10.43
CA PRO A 126 -2.46 -4.85 9.92
C PRO A 126 -3.53 -4.00 10.61
N GLY A 127 -4.67 -3.86 9.94
CA GLY A 127 -5.85 -3.18 10.46
C GLY A 127 -5.76 -1.66 10.43
N LEU A 128 -4.91 -1.08 9.57
CA LEU A 128 -4.66 0.36 9.50
C LEU A 128 -5.29 1.00 8.26
N THR A 129 -5.43 2.32 8.34
CA THR A 129 -5.74 3.16 7.19
C THR A 129 -4.57 4.12 6.94
N ILE A 130 -4.04 4.11 5.70
CA ILE A 130 -3.12 5.14 5.21
C ILE A 130 -3.94 6.14 4.40
N GLY A 131 -4.00 7.38 4.85
CA GLY A 131 -4.84 8.43 4.29
C GLY A 131 -4.50 8.83 2.86
N ARG A 132 -5.42 9.55 2.22
CA ARG A 132 -5.25 10.07 0.87
C ARG A 132 -4.00 10.96 0.78
N TRP A 133 -3.20 10.74 -0.27
CA TRP A 133 -1.98 11.50 -0.51
C TRP A 133 -0.97 11.46 0.64
N ALA A 134 -1.17 10.62 1.65
CA ALA A 134 -0.20 10.48 2.74
C ALA A 134 1.13 9.95 2.24
N LEU A 135 2.20 10.31 2.91
CA LEU A 135 3.57 9.88 2.62
C LEU A 135 4.18 9.16 3.82
N VAL A 136 4.39 7.87 3.69
CA VAL A 136 5.19 7.09 4.63
C VAL A 136 6.65 7.17 4.16
N ALA A 137 7.53 7.73 4.99
CA ALA A 137 8.95 7.82 4.68
C ALA A 137 9.60 6.42 4.67
N ALA A 138 10.65 6.26 3.86
CA ALA A 138 11.37 4.99 3.75
C ALA A 138 11.86 4.47 5.12
N GLY A 139 11.85 3.15 5.31
CA GLY A 139 12.31 2.49 6.54
C GLY A 139 11.39 2.68 7.75
N SER A 140 10.16 3.11 7.56
CA SER A 140 9.21 3.35 8.66
C SER A 140 8.47 2.08 9.08
N VAL A 141 8.12 1.98 10.37
CA VAL A 141 7.20 0.97 10.90
C VAL A 141 5.90 1.66 11.31
N VAL A 142 4.87 1.54 10.46
CA VAL A 142 3.58 2.18 10.70
C VAL A 142 2.74 1.30 11.61
N THR A 143 2.36 1.85 12.76
CA THR A 143 1.65 1.14 13.84
C THR A 143 0.29 1.75 14.19
N LYS A 144 -0.09 2.84 13.52
CA LYS A 144 -1.35 3.58 13.70
C LYS A 144 -1.80 4.15 12.36
N ASP A 145 -3.06 4.50 12.26
CA ASP A 145 -3.63 5.19 11.11
C ASP A 145 -2.82 6.45 10.77
N VAL A 146 -2.74 6.74 9.49
CA VAL A 146 -2.04 7.91 8.94
C VAL A 146 -3.08 8.85 8.35
N PRO A 147 -3.19 10.10 8.83
CA PRO A 147 -4.13 11.08 8.30
C PRO A 147 -3.91 11.41 6.82
N ASP A 148 -4.95 11.91 6.16
CA ASP A 148 -4.85 12.43 4.79
C ASP A 148 -3.77 13.51 4.71
N HIS A 149 -2.89 13.44 3.71
CA HIS A 149 -1.75 14.32 3.49
C HIS A 149 -0.68 14.33 4.59
N ALA A 150 -0.72 13.43 5.58
CA ALA A 150 0.33 13.40 6.60
C ALA A 150 1.63 12.78 6.06
N ILE A 151 2.78 13.33 6.49
CA ILE A 151 4.09 12.69 6.40
C ILE A 151 4.35 11.97 7.71
N VAL A 152 4.60 10.67 7.65
CA VAL A 152 5.00 9.87 8.82
C VAL A 152 6.37 9.24 8.60
N ALA A 153 7.20 9.16 9.66
CA ALA A 153 8.54 8.62 9.61
C ALA A 153 8.97 7.96 10.91
N GLY A 154 9.82 6.96 10.82
CA GLY A 154 10.52 6.33 11.94
C GLY A 154 9.95 4.99 12.38
N ASN A 155 10.52 4.42 13.43
CA ASN A 155 10.10 3.16 14.08
C ASN A 155 9.94 3.39 15.60
N PRO A 156 8.69 3.41 16.14
CA PRO A 156 7.43 3.44 15.40
C PRO A 156 7.26 4.78 14.64
N ALA A 157 6.55 4.75 13.50
CA ALA A 157 6.31 5.95 12.69
C ALA A 157 5.51 7.01 13.48
N ARG A 158 5.91 8.28 13.32
CA ARG A 158 5.25 9.45 13.89
C ARG A 158 5.07 10.49 12.82
N GLN A 159 4.00 11.27 12.92
CA GLN A 159 3.78 12.39 12.01
C GLN A 159 4.91 13.42 12.12
N ARG A 160 5.40 13.89 10.98
CA ARG A 160 6.51 14.84 10.84
C ARG A 160 6.12 16.11 10.10
N GLY A 161 4.92 16.16 9.56
CA GLY A 161 4.40 17.28 8.80
C GLY A 161 3.33 16.85 7.83
N TRP A 162 3.16 17.65 6.79
CA TRP A 162 2.15 17.48 5.76
C TRP A 162 2.77 17.51 4.36
N VAL A 163 2.09 16.89 3.40
CA VAL A 163 2.56 16.76 2.02
C VAL A 163 1.48 17.25 1.04
N CYS A 164 1.93 17.99 0.05
CA CYS A 164 1.10 18.37 -1.10
C CYS A 164 0.88 17.18 -2.04
N VAL A 165 -0.21 17.19 -2.83
CA VAL A 165 -0.42 16.20 -3.91
C VAL A 165 0.74 16.15 -4.93
N CYS A 166 1.57 17.19 -5.04
CA CYS A 166 2.79 17.17 -5.85
C CYS A 166 3.99 16.54 -5.14
N ALA A 167 3.78 15.88 -4.01
CA ALA A 167 4.77 15.19 -3.17
C ALA A 167 5.81 16.12 -2.51
N ARG A 168 5.55 17.43 -2.44
CA ARG A 168 6.43 18.36 -1.71
C ARG A 168 5.92 18.57 -0.29
N PRO A 169 6.80 18.60 0.73
CA PRO A 169 6.42 18.97 2.09
C PRO A 169 5.75 20.34 2.12
N LEU A 170 4.72 20.47 2.94
CA LEU A 170 4.01 21.73 3.15
C LEU A 170 4.63 22.47 4.35
N PRO A 171 4.80 23.79 4.25
CA PRO A 171 5.15 24.63 5.39
C PRO A 171 3.95 24.78 6.35
N GLU A 172 4.16 25.47 7.48
CA GLU A 172 3.11 25.70 8.47
C GLU A 172 1.89 26.46 7.92
N GLU A 173 2.12 27.34 6.94
CA GLU A 173 1.06 28.11 6.28
C GLU A 173 0.17 27.26 5.36
N LEU A 174 0.48 25.98 5.18
CA LEU A 174 -0.23 25.02 4.35
C LEU A 174 -0.41 25.46 2.88
N VAL A 175 0.52 26.27 2.38
CA VAL A 175 0.58 26.70 0.97
C VAL A 175 1.82 26.07 0.33
N CYS A 176 1.60 25.24 -0.69
CA CYS A 176 2.71 24.59 -1.39
C CYS A 176 3.55 25.59 -2.16
N ARG A 177 4.85 25.67 -1.85
CA ARG A 177 5.80 26.59 -2.49
C ARG A 177 6.09 26.27 -3.95
N GLU A 178 5.88 24.99 -4.36
CA GLU A 178 6.15 24.53 -5.73
C GLU A 178 4.95 24.74 -6.67
N CYS A 179 3.74 24.43 -6.24
CA CYS A 179 2.56 24.42 -7.11
C CYS A 179 1.46 25.40 -6.68
N GLY A 180 1.67 26.16 -5.58
CA GLY A 180 0.74 27.19 -5.09
C GLY A 180 -0.55 26.64 -4.44
N ARG A 181 -0.78 25.32 -4.41
CA ARG A 181 -1.98 24.74 -3.79
C ARG A 181 -2.04 25.06 -2.32
N ARG A 182 -3.25 25.38 -1.87
CA ARG A 182 -3.57 25.70 -0.48
C ARG A 182 -4.34 24.55 0.15
N TYR A 183 -4.16 24.37 1.44
CA TYR A 183 -4.83 23.34 2.21
C TYR A 183 -5.42 23.92 3.48
N ALA A 184 -6.49 23.28 3.97
CA ALA A 184 -7.10 23.56 5.27
C ALA A 184 -7.01 22.28 6.13
N SER A 185 -6.77 22.46 7.43
CA SER A 185 -6.77 21.36 8.39
C SER A 185 -8.19 20.91 8.70
N THR A 186 -8.38 19.59 8.81
CA THR A 186 -9.60 18.95 9.29
C THR A 186 -9.27 18.02 10.45
N GLY A 187 -10.29 17.39 11.09
CA GLY A 187 -10.05 16.39 12.14
C GLY A 187 -9.27 15.16 11.63
N ASP A 188 -9.38 14.85 10.33
CA ASP A 188 -8.82 13.64 9.71
C ASP A 188 -7.61 13.90 8.79
N GLY A 189 -7.04 15.11 8.82
CA GLY A 189 -5.90 15.47 7.99
C GLY A 189 -6.06 16.81 7.29
N LEU A 190 -5.63 16.89 6.01
CA LEU A 190 -5.78 18.09 5.19
C LEU A 190 -6.75 17.86 4.03
N VAL A 191 -7.41 18.95 3.61
CA VAL A 191 -8.19 19.03 2.38
C VAL A 191 -7.75 20.24 1.55
N PRO A 192 -7.89 20.21 0.20
CA PRO A 192 -7.66 21.39 -0.61
C PRO A 192 -8.53 22.55 -0.13
N ALA A 193 -7.94 23.74 0.04
CA ALA A 193 -8.67 24.97 0.29
C ALA A 193 -9.03 25.62 -1.04
N SER A 194 -10.23 26.19 -1.10
CA SER A 194 -10.72 26.98 -2.25
C SER A 194 -9.94 28.28 -2.45
#